data_e305b57abf638700c9861cad7ba85fa8
#
_entry.id   e305b57abf638700c9861cad7ba85fa8
#
_cell.length_a   1.000
_cell.length_b   1.000
_cell.length_c   1.000
_cell.angle_alpha   90.00
_cell.angle_beta   90.00
_cell.angle_gamma   90.00
#
_symmetry.space_group_name_H-M   'P 1'
#
loop_
_entity.id
_entity.type
_entity.pdbx_description
1 polymer ?
#
loop_
_entity_poly.entity_id
_entity_poly.type
_entity_poly.pdbx_seq_one_letter_code
_entity_poly.pdbx_strand_id
1 'polypeptide(L)'
;MIPNKGISEEELFTELEKRLKIDLTFDSGKILGSMCTYPHPLAQKIIRKYIDRNLGDPGLHRGSKEIEEEAVQMLGELLHLKRAYGDIVSGGTEANILAVRAFRNVSNVEKPELILPESAHFSFLKASDLLKVKLVWADLNRDYSVNVKDVETKITDNTIGIVGIAGTTGLGVVDDIPALSDIAVDYGIPLHIDAAFGGFVIPFAKALGYELPDFDFKLKGVQSITIDPHKMGMVPIPAGGIVFRKKKYMDVINVLAPYLAGGKIFQATITGTRPGANAIAVWALLKHLGFEGYKNVVKEAMENALWFAEQIKRLNGVYLIREPMLNIVSFGSKRLKKIEAELKAREWGISAHRGYIRIVMMPHVKREHLKNFLKDLREILRRF
;
A
#
# COMPACT_ATOMS: atom_id res chain seq x y z
N MET A 1 35.05 -7.44 -1.40
CA MET A 1 36.13 -6.43 -1.59
C MET A 1 35.94 -5.75 -2.91
N ILE A 2 36.21 -4.46 -3.02
CA ILE A 2 36.27 -3.76 -4.29
C ILE A 2 37.49 -4.32 -5.06
N PRO A 3 37.31 -4.81 -6.30
CA PRO A 3 38.44 -5.32 -7.08
C PRO A 3 39.42 -4.18 -7.46
N ASN A 4 40.72 -4.51 -7.54
CA ASN A 4 41.74 -3.53 -7.94
C ASN A 4 41.58 -3.07 -9.38
N LYS A 5 41.04 -3.91 -10.24
CA LYS A 5 40.68 -3.59 -11.63
C LYS A 5 39.19 -3.90 -11.82
N GLY A 6 38.48 -2.99 -12.51
CA GLY A 6 37.09 -3.24 -12.93
C GLY A 6 37.02 -4.40 -13.92
N ILE A 7 35.84 -5.01 -14.02
CA ILE A 7 35.50 -6.00 -15.05
C ILE A 7 34.75 -5.31 -16.20
N SER A 8 34.69 -5.93 -17.37
CA SER A 8 33.93 -5.40 -18.50
C SER A 8 32.44 -5.39 -18.23
N GLU A 9 31.69 -4.56 -18.96
CA GLU A 9 30.24 -4.51 -18.89
C GLU A 9 29.61 -5.88 -19.25
N GLU A 10 30.16 -6.58 -20.24
CA GLU A 10 29.70 -7.90 -20.66
C GLU A 10 29.88 -8.95 -19.55
N GLU A 11 31.06 -8.99 -18.92
CA GLU A 11 31.32 -9.88 -17.79
C GLU A 11 30.39 -9.56 -16.61
N LEU A 12 30.15 -8.26 -16.34
CA LEU A 12 29.24 -7.82 -15.28
C LEU A 12 27.81 -8.30 -15.54
N PHE A 13 27.26 -8.11 -16.74
CA PHE A 13 25.91 -8.56 -17.07
C PHE A 13 25.79 -10.07 -17.02
N THR A 14 26.80 -10.81 -17.50
CA THR A 14 26.83 -12.28 -17.41
C THR A 14 26.78 -12.75 -15.94
N GLU A 15 27.54 -12.10 -15.07
CA GLU A 15 27.51 -12.41 -13.63
C GLU A 15 26.15 -12.07 -13.00
N LEU A 16 25.56 -10.91 -13.33
CA LEU A 16 24.25 -10.50 -12.85
C LEU A 16 23.16 -11.49 -13.29
N GLU A 17 23.09 -11.85 -14.55
CA GLU A 17 22.12 -12.82 -15.06
C GLU A 17 22.24 -14.17 -14.37
N LYS A 18 23.45 -14.65 -14.14
CA LYS A 18 23.70 -15.89 -13.41
C LYS A 18 23.19 -15.82 -11.96
N ARG A 19 23.43 -14.72 -11.27
CA ARG A 19 23.02 -14.55 -9.87
C ARG A 19 21.51 -14.37 -9.74
N LEU A 20 20.90 -13.59 -10.64
CA LEU A 20 19.48 -13.24 -10.58
C LEU A 20 18.57 -14.34 -11.17
N LYS A 21 19.14 -15.40 -11.76
CA LYS A 21 18.39 -16.53 -12.31
C LYS A 21 17.49 -17.25 -11.29
N ILE A 22 17.82 -17.12 -9.99
CA ILE A 22 17.01 -17.69 -8.89
C ILE A 22 15.81 -16.85 -8.53
N ASP A 23 15.75 -15.59 -8.98
CA ASP A 23 14.64 -14.70 -8.67
C ASP A 23 13.42 -15.06 -9.51
N LEU A 24 12.24 -14.99 -8.87
CA LEU A 24 10.97 -15.08 -9.60
C LEU A 24 10.70 -13.77 -10.33
N THR A 25 10.31 -13.86 -11.59
CA THR A 25 9.96 -12.72 -12.43
C THR A 25 8.43 -12.61 -12.62
N PHE A 26 7.91 -11.40 -12.83
CA PHE A 26 6.47 -11.20 -12.99
C PHE A 26 5.89 -11.84 -14.25
N ASP A 27 6.69 -11.94 -15.31
CA ASP A 27 6.33 -12.59 -16.58
C ASP A 27 6.31 -14.12 -16.49
N SER A 28 6.89 -14.73 -15.46
CA SER A 28 6.73 -16.17 -15.19
C SER A 28 5.27 -16.60 -14.96
N GLY A 29 4.40 -15.65 -14.59
CA GLY A 29 3.01 -15.90 -14.18
C GLY A 29 2.86 -16.63 -12.85
N LYS A 30 3.97 -16.84 -12.12
CA LYS A 30 3.98 -17.59 -10.85
C LYS A 30 3.97 -16.71 -9.60
N ILE A 31 4.11 -15.38 -9.73
CA ILE A 31 4.04 -14.46 -8.59
C ILE A 31 2.58 -14.09 -8.32
N LEU A 32 1.96 -14.75 -7.33
CA LEU A 32 0.57 -14.52 -6.97
C LEU A 32 0.39 -13.92 -5.57
N GLY A 33 1.43 -13.94 -4.73
CA GLY A 33 1.38 -13.42 -3.35
C GLY A 33 1.85 -11.98 -3.19
N SER A 34 2.38 -11.35 -4.25
CA SER A 34 2.87 -9.97 -4.20
C SER A 34 1.73 -8.95 -4.20
N MET A 35 1.87 -7.88 -3.40
CA MET A 35 1.02 -6.69 -3.49
C MET A 35 1.60 -5.60 -4.41
N CYS A 36 2.81 -5.82 -4.95
CA CYS A 36 3.40 -5.03 -6.02
C CYS A 36 3.20 -5.74 -7.35
N THR A 37 3.31 -5.01 -8.44
CA THR A 37 3.10 -5.53 -9.80
C THR A 37 4.23 -5.13 -10.73
N TYR A 38 4.27 -5.76 -11.90
CA TYR A 38 5.14 -5.29 -12.97
C TYR A 38 4.74 -3.86 -13.35
N PRO A 39 5.69 -2.92 -13.34
CA PRO A 39 5.37 -1.52 -13.57
C PRO A 39 4.88 -1.26 -15.00
N HIS A 40 3.96 -0.32 -15.16
CA HIS A 40 3.44 0.08 -16.46
C HIS A 40 4.57 0.56 -17.39
N PRO A 41 4.59 0.17 -18.68
CA PRO A 41 5.67 0.52 -19.62
C PRO A 41 5.95 2.02 -19.72
N LEU A 42 4.92 2.86 -19.68
CA LEU A 42 5.09 4.32 -19.67
C LEU A 42 5.85 4.79 -18.42
N ALA A 43 5.53 4.25 -17.24
CA ALA A 43 6.21 4.61 -16.00
C ALA A 43 7.70 4.23 -16.05
N GLN A 44 8.03 3.05 -16.57
CA GLN A 44 9.42 2.63 -16.78
C GLN A 44 10.17 3.57 -17.73
N LYS A 45 9.53 4.00 -18.83
CA LYS A 45 10.11 4.95 -19.79
C LYS A 45 10.37 6.31 -19.13
N ILE A 46 9.44 6.78 -18.29
CA ILE A 46 9.57 8.04 -17.54
C ILE A 46 10.73 7.97 -16.54
N ILE A 47 10.80 6.89 -15.75
CA ILE A 47 11.88 6.71 -14.78
C ILE A 47 13.25 6.78 -15.48
N ARG A 48 13.42 6.03 -16.58
CA ARG A 48 14.69 6.05 -17.34
C ARG A 48 15.02 7.44 -17.89
N LYS A 49 14.02 8.19 -18.38
CA LYS A 49 14.24 9.52 -18.99
C LYS A 49 14.59 10.59 -17.96
N TYR A 50 14.06 10.50 -16.74
CA TYR A 50 14.18 11.52 -15.71
C TYR A 50 14.89 11.00 -14.45
N ILE A 51 15.76 10.02 -14.61
CA ILE A 51 16.45 9.33 -13.51
C ILE A 51 17.32 10.24 -12.65
N ASP A 52 17.77 11.36 -13.21
CA ASP A 52 18.59 12.38 -12.57
C ASP A 52 17.80 13.37 -11.71
N ARG A 53 16.47 13.31 -11.70
CA ARG A 53 15.62 14.24 -10.94
C ARG A 53 15.64 13.92 -9.45
N ASN A 54 15.89 14.93 -8.62
CA ASN A 54 16.03 14.82 -7.18
C ASN A 54 15.08 15.78 -6.45
N LEU A 55 14.06 15.24 -5.76
CA LEU A 55 13.14 16.03 -4.93
C LEU A 55 13.71 16.34 -3.53
N GLY A 56 14.89 15.83 -3.20
CA GLY A 56 15.64 16.27 -2.03
C GLY A 56 16.22 17.69 -2.19
N ASP A 57 16.37 18.18 -3.42
CA ASP A 57 16.74 19.57 -3.71
C ASP A 57 15.78 20.20 -4.74
N PRO A 58 14.56 20.57 -4.28
CA PRO A 58 13.54 21.15 -5.16
C PRO A 58 13.96 22.51 -5.74
N GLY A 59 14.95 23.19 -5.18
CA GLY A 59 15.50 24.42 -5.73
C GLY A 59 16.16 24.23 -7.09
N LEU A 60 16.82 23.07 -7.29
CA LEU A 60 17.40 22.67 -8.59
C LEU A 60 16.34 22.05 -9.51
N HIS A 61 15.31 21.41 -8.97
CA HIS A 61 14.34 20.63 -9.73
C HIS A 61 12.91 21.15 -9.55
N ARG A 62 12.70 22.46 -9.75
CA ARG A 62 11.42 23.17 -9.54
C ARG A 62 10.26 22.52 -10.29
N GLY A 63 10.41 22.22 -11.59
CA GLY A 63 9.38 21.57 -12.37
C GLY A 63 9.02 20.15 -11.86
N SER A 64 9.99 19.41 -11.29
CA SER A 64 9.70 18.12 -10.65
C SER A 64 8.90 18.30 -9.35
N LYS A 65 9.15 19.37 -8.59
CA LYS A 65 8.38 19.69 -7.38
C LYS A 65 6.95 20.12 -7.72
N GLU A 66 6.77 20.95 -8.73
CA GLU A 66 5.43 21.33 -9.23
C GLU A 66 4.63 20.12 -9.68
N ILE A 67 5.26 19.18 -10.41
CA ILE A 67 4.64 17.93 -10.84
C ILE A 67 4.27 17.05 -9.63
N GLU A 68 5.12 16.99 -8.61
CA GLU A 68 4.80 16.27 -7.37
C GLU A 68 3.57 16.87 -6.67
N GLU A 69 3.50 18.19 -6.56
CA GLU A 69 2.37 18.90 -5.96
C GLU A 69 1.07 18.64 -6.74
N GLU A 70 1.14 18.66 -8.07
CA GLU A 70 -0.01 18.27 -8.91
C GLU A 70 -0.39 16.79 -8.69
N ALA A 71 0.58 15.87 -8.58
CA ALA A 71 0.30 14.46 -8.33
C ALA A 71 -0.40 14.26 -6.97
N VAL A 72 0.06 14.95 -5.93
CA VAL A 72 -0.59 14.93 -4.61
C VAL A 72 -2.01 15.50 -4.68
N GLN A 73 -2.20 16.58 -5.45
CA GLN A 73 -3.53 17.17 -5.66
C GLN A 73 -4.47 16.19 -6.38
N MET A 74 -4.00 15.50 -7.43
CA MET A 74 -4.77 14.47 -8.14
C MET A 74 -5.12 13.27 -7.25
N LEU A 75 -4.19 12.84 -6.37
CA LEU A 75 -4.50 11.81 -5.37
C LEU A 75 -5.55 12.31 -4.36
N GLY A 76 -5.46 13.59 -3.96
CA GLY A 76 -6.47 14.21 -3.12
C GLY A 76 -7.85 14.22 -3.77
N GLU A 77 -7.95 14.58 -5.03
CA GLU A 77 -9.20 14.58 -5.81
C GLU A 77 -9.80 13.17 -5.93
N LEU A 78 -8.97 12.15 -6.19
CA LEU A 78 -9.39 10.74 -6.17
C LEU A 78 -9.99 10.34 -4.82
N LEU A 79 -9.49 10.93 -3.73
CA LEU A 79 -9.91 10.70 -2.34
C LEU A 79 -10.93 11.74 -1.84
N HIS A 80 -11.60 12.47 -2.75
CA HIS A 80 -12.63 13.50 -2.47
C HIS A 80 -12.12 14.68 -1.60
N LEU A 81 -10.89 15.12 -1.79
CA LEU A 81 -10.31 16.27 -1.13
C LEU A 81 -9.96 17.36 -2.16
N LYS A 82 -10.63 18.52 -2.10
CA LYS A 82 -10.40 19.64 -3.04
C LYS A 82 -9.03 20.28 -2.93
N ARG A 83 -8.44 20.31 -1.75
CA ARG A 83 -7.10 20.83 -1.49
C ARG A 83 -6.33 19.86 -0.61
N ALA A 84 -5.38 19.18 -1.20
CA ALA A 84 -4.56 18.16 -0.57
C ALA A 84 -3.20 18.75 -0.15
N TYR A 85 -2.66 18.23 0.94
CA TYR A 85 -1.31 18.49 1.41
C TYR A 85 -0.60 17.15 1.57
N GLY A 86 0.67 17.06 1.17
CA GLY A 86 1.38 15.78 1.27
C GLY A 86 2.59 15.71 0.35
N ASP A 87 3.15 14.52 0.24
CA ASP A 87 4.31 14.23 -0.62
C ASP A 87 4.17 12.83 -1.25
N ILE A 88 4.86 12.63 -2.38
CA ILE A 88 5.15 11.30 -2.91
C ILE A 88 6.38 10.78 -2.17
N VAL A 89 6.19 9.71 -1.41
CA VAL A 89 7.17 9.11 -0.50
C VAL A 89 7.64 7.74 -1.00
N SER A 90 8.52 7.07 -0.25
CA SER A 90 9.07 5.77 -0.66
C SER A 90 8.05 4.61 -0.65
N GLY A 91 6.94 4.75 0.09
CA GLY A 91 5.89 3.73 0.20
C GLY A 91 5.05 3.91 1.46
N GLY A 92 4.05 3.04 1.64
CA GLY A 92 3.11 3.09 2.75
C GLY A 92 3.77 3.08 4.13
N THR A 93 4.92 2.45 4.27
CA THR A 93 5.67 2.48 5.54
C THR A 93 6.08 3.90 5.92
N GLU A 94 6.69 4.65 4.99
CA GLU A 94 7.06 6.05 5.23
C GLU A 94 5.82 6.93 5.43
N ALA A 95 4.79 6.74 4.61
CA ALA A 95 3.53 7.46 4.71
C ALA A 95 2.87 7.29 6.10
N ASN A 96 2.78 6.06 6.60
CA ASN A 96 2.24 5.77 7.93
C ASN A 96 3.09 6.38 9.06
N ILE A 97 4.44 6.33 8.95
CA ILE A 97 5.34 6.98 9.92
C ILE A 97 5.11 8.50 9.93
N LEU A 98 4.95 9.13 8.77
CA LEU A 98 4.68 10.57 8.67
C LEU A 98 3.33 10.95 9.27
N ALA A 99 2.29 10.14 9.05
CA ALA A 99 0.99 10.36 9.67
C ALA A 99 1.06 10.31 11.21
N VAL A 100 1.70 9.28 11.76
CA VAL A 100 1.90 9.15 13.22
C VAL A 100 2.75 10.29 13.76
N ARG A 101 3.82 10.68 13.05
CA ARG A 101 4.67 11.82 13.42
C ARG A 101 3.88 13.13 13.46
N ALA A 102 3.01 13.35 12.47
CA ALA A 102 2.19 14.54 12.41
C ALA A 102 1.19 14.59 13.58
N PHE A 103 0.52 13.50 13.88
CA PHE A 103 -0.43 13.41 14.98
C PHE A 103 0.26 13.61 16.34
N ARG A 104 1.40 12.97 16.57
CA ARG A 104 2.21 13.17 17.78
C ARG A 104 2.61 14.64 17.96
N ASN A 105 3.11 15.27 16.89
CA ASN A 105 3.61 16.64 16.98
C ASN A 105 2.48 17.68 17.13
N VAL A 106 1.25 17.35 16.70
CA VAL A 106 0.09 18.24 16.89
C VAL A 106 -0.49 18.11 18.31
N SER A 107 -0.44 16.91 18.91
CA SER A 107 -1.14 16.60 20.17
C SER A 107 -0.45 17.18 21.40
N ASN A 108 0.87 17.36 21.39
CA ASN A 108 1.69 17.72 22.57
C ASN A 108 1.51 16.81 23.80
N VAL A 109 1.07 15.55 23.59
CA VAL A 109 0.88 14.56 24.66
C VAL A 109 2.23 13.96 25.04
N GLU A 110 2.54 13.87 26.33
CA GLU A 110 3.83 13.36 26.83
C GLU A 110 4.00 11.87 26.59
N LYS A 111 2.94 11.08 26.78
CA LYS A 111 2.91 9.63 26.58
C LYS A 111 1.91 9.25 25.50
N PRO A 112 2.24 9.55 24.22
CA PRO A 112 1.29 9.42 23.14
C PRO A 112 0.92 7.96 22.87
N GLU A 113 -0.39 7.71 22.66
CA GLU A 113 -0.96 6.42 22.32
C GLU A 113 -1.67 6.50 20.96
N LEU A 114 -1.48 5.47 20.14
CA LEU A 114 -2.16 5.30 18.85
C LEU A 114 -3.03 4.06 18.89
N ILE A 115 -4.32 4.18 18.64
CA ILE A 115 -5.24 3.04 18.57
C ILE A 115 -5.31 2.53 17.14
N LEU A 116 -5.14 1.22 16.95
CA LEU A 116 -5.12 0.58 15.63
C LEU A 116 -5.60 -0.88 15.72
N PRO A 117 -6.21 -1.43 14.64
CA PRO A 117 -6.63 -2.82 14.62
C PRO A 117 -5.45 -3.80 14.59
N GLU A 118 -5.64 -5.01 15.14
CA GLU A 118 -4.65 -6.10 15.06
C GLU A 118 -4.27 -6.50 13.62
N SER A 119 -5.10 -6.14 12.64
CA SER A 119 -4.85 -6.35 11.22
C SER A 119 -3.90 -5.32 10.60
N ALA A 120 -3.50 -4.27 11.36
CA ALA A 120 -2.65 -3.19 10.86
C ALA A 120 -1.28 -3.69 10.39
N HIS A 121 -0.75 -2.99 9.39
CA HIS A 121 0.54 -3.31 8.81
C HIS A 121 1.70 -3.07 9.80
N PHE A 122 2.74 -3.90 9.72
CA PHE A 122 3.92 -3.81 10.60
C PHE A 122 4.66 -2.46 10.55
N SER A 123 4.35 -1.58 9.59
CA SER A 123 4.87 -0.21 9.53
C SER A 123 4.57 0.58 10.80
N PHE A 124 3.45 0.31 11.46
CA PHE A 124 3.10 0.96 12.72
C PHE A 124 3.99 0.50 13.89
N LEU A 125 4.49 -0.74 13.89
CA LEU A 125 5.52 -1.17 14.84
C LEU A 125 6.80 -0.35 14.67
N LYS A 126 7.22 -0.10 13.42
CA LYS A 126 8.35 0.79 13.12
C LYS A 126 8.08 2.23 13.55
N ALA A 127 6.87 2.75 13.27
CA ALA A 127 6.48 4.09 13.71
C ALA A 127 6.53 4.21 15.23
N SER A 128 6.01 3.23 15.97
CA SER A 128 6.05 3.14 17.43
C SER A 128 7.49 3.20 17.97
N ASP A 129 8.36 2.37 17.44
CA ASP A 129 9.76 2.33 17.85
C ASP A 129 10.50 3.65 17.60
N LEU A 130 10.38 4.19 16.39
CA LEU A 130 11.05 5.43 15.98
C LEU A 130 10.52 6.67 16.71
N LEU A 131 9.21 6.73 16.93
CA LEU A 131 8.51 7.93 17.41
C LEU A 131 8.16 7.87 18.90
N LYS A 132 8.42 6.73 19.55
CA LYS A 132 8.09 6.47 20.98
C LYS A 132 6.59 6.68 21.24
N VAL A 133 5.74 6.23 20.32
CA VAL A 133 4.28 6.23 20.45
C VAL A 133 3.84 4.83 20.84
N LYS A 134 3.10 4.69 21.94
CA LYS A 134 2.56 3.39 22.38
C LYS A 134 1.43 2.95 21.44
N LEU A 135 1.46 1.70 20.98
CA LEU A 135 0.37 1.11 20.22
C LEU A 135 -0.65 0.47 21.14
N VAL A 136 -1.92 0.81 20.94
CA VAL A 136 -3.07 0.23 21.61
C VAL A 136 -3.86 -0.57 20.59
N TRP A 137 -3.78 -1.89 20.68
CA TRP A 137 -4.38 -2.79 19.71
C TRP A 137 -5.87 -2.95 19.96
N ALA A 138 -6.67 -2.77 18.92
CA ALA A 138 -8.10 -3.05 18.92
C ALA A 138 -8.36 -4.43 18.31
N ASP A 139 -9.27 -5.18 18.94
CA ASP A 139 -9.68 -6.50 18.51
C ASP A 139 -10.37 -6.47 17.13
N LEU A 140 -10.43 -7.62 16.49
CA LEU A 140 -11.17 -7.81 15.24
C LEU A 140 -12.52 -8.49 15.48
N ASN A 141 -13.49 -8.14 14.66
CA ASN A 141 -14.75 -8.85 14.53
C ASN A 141 -14.54 -10.22 13.84
N ARG A 142 -15.60 -11.05 13.85
CA ARG A 142 -15.57 -12.36 13.15
C ARG A 142 -15.34 -12.27 11.64
N ASP A 143 -15.68 -11.14 11.04
CA ASP A 143 -15.46 -10.84 9.62
C ASP A 143 -14.10 -10.22 9.34
N TYR A 144 -13.23 -10.15 10.34
CA TYR A 144 -11.88 -9.58 10.30
C TYR A 144 -11.82 -8.06 10.12
N SER A 145 -12.93 -7.33 10.22
CA SER A 145 -12.93 -5.88 10.37
C SER A 145 -12.58 -5.46 11.81
N VAL A 146 -12.17 -4.22 12.01
CA VAL A 146 -11.90 -3.70 13.34
C VAL A 146 -13.18 -3.70 14.21
N ASN A 147 -13.06 -4.06 15.47
CA ASN A 147 -14.14 -3.90 16.44
C ASN A 147 -14.22 -2.44 16.90
N VAL A 148 -15.14 -1.70 16.32
CA VAL A 148 -15.32 -0.25 16.56
C VAL A 148 -15.62 0.06 18.03
N LYS A 149 -16.39 -0.81 18.72
CA LYS A 149 -16.69 -0.63 20.15
C LYS A 149 -15.44 -0.79 21.01
N ASP A 150 -14.58 -1.73 20.65
CA ASP A 150 -13.31 -1.94 21.33
C ASP A 150 -12.36 -0.76 21.13
N VAL A 151 -12.33 -0.16 19.92
CA VAL A 151 -11.60 1.10 19.66
C VAL A 151 -12.08 2.20 20.62
N GLU A 152 -13.39 2.40 20.71
CA GLU A 152 -13.98 3.46 21.55
C GLU A 152 -13.62 3.28 23.03
N THR A 153 -13.71 2.07 23.58
CA THR A 153 -13.38 1.77 24.98
C THR A 153 -11.91 1.98 25.33
N LYS A 154 -11.01 2.00 24.32
CA LYS A 154 -9.57 2.17 24.50
C LYS A 154 -9.09 3.62 24.38
N ILE A 155 -9.99 4.55 24.12
CA ILE A 155 -9.67 5.99 24.06
C ILE A 155 -9.32 6.50 25.45
N THR A 156 -8.21 7.23 25.56
CA THR A 156 -7.72 7.89 26.77
C THR A 156 -7.27 9.32 26.44
N ASP A 157 -6.96 10.12 27.45
CA ASP A 157 -6.38 11.46 27.27
C ASP A 157 -5.00 11.44 26.57
N ASN A 158 -4.36 10.26 26.49
CA ASN A 158 -3.09 10.06 25.81
C ASN A 158 -3.28 9.69 24.33
N THR A 159 -4.50 9.45 23.87
CA THR A 159 -4.77 9.03 22.50
C THR A 159 -4.55 10.18 21.52
N ILE A 160 -3.54 10.03 20.66
CA ILE A 160 -3.18 11.04 19.65
C ILE A 160 -3.82 10.80 18.29
N GLY A 161 -4.40 9.63 18.08
CA GLY A 161 -5.03 9.26 16.81
C GLY A 161 -5.57 7.83 16.79
N ILE A 162 -6.44 7.59 15.83
CA ILE A 162 -7.01 6.28 15.51
C ILE A 162 -6.54 5.90 14.09
N VAL A 163 -6.32 4.62 13.83
CA VAL A 163 -6.01 4.08 12.51
C VAL A 163 -7.14 3.16 12.06
N GLY A 164 -7.65 3.37 10.85
CA GLY A 164 -8.52 2.46 10.13
C GLY A 164 -7.83 1.93 8.88
N ILE A 165 -8.15 0.72 8.46
CA ILE A 165 -7.51 0.07 7.31
C ILE A 165 -8.51 -0.04 6.16
N ALA A 166 -8.14 0.51 5.01
CA ALA A 166 -8.90 0.36 3.78
C ALA A 166 -8.20 -0.64 2.84
N GLY A 167 -8.38 -1.93 3.12
CA GLY A 167 -7.74 -3.01 2.39
C GLY A 167 -6.59 -3.66 3.16
N THR A 168 -6.92 -4.48 4.17
CA THR A 168 -5.92 -5.17 5.01
C THR A 168 -5.00 -6.05 4.19
N THR A 169 -3.72 -6.10 4.58
CA THR A 169 -2.67 -6.85 3.87
C THR A 169 -3.00 -8.33 3.70
N GLY A 170 -3.64 -8.95 4.68
CA GLY A 170 -3.92 -10.38 4.66
C GLY A 170 -5.16 -10.77 3.87
N LEU A 171 -6.24 -10.01 3.99
CA LEU A 171 -7.58 -10.42 3.55
C LEU A 171 -8.28 -9.39 2.67
N GLY A 172 -7.71 -8.20 2.47
CA GLY A 172 -8.33 -7.13 1.71
C GLY A 172 -9.60 -6.56 2.36
N VAL A 173 -9.71 -6.66 3.69
CA VAL A 173 -10.86 -6.14 4.43
C VAL A 173 -10.80 -4.62 4.48
N VAL A 174 -11.94 -4.00 4.33
CA VAL A 174 -12.14 -2.57 4.61
C VAL A 174 -12.85 -2.47 5.95
N ASP A 175 -12.24 -1.77 6.89
CA ASP A 175 -12.83 -1.51 8.21
C ASP A 175 -14.11 -0.65 8.11
N ASP A 176 -14.91 -0.60 9.16
CA ASP A 176 -16.03 0.34 9.28
C ASP A 176 -15.50 1.77 9.56
N ILE A 177 -14.90 2.33 8.48
CA ILE A 177 -14.30 3.67 8.54
C ILE A 177 -15.34 4.76 8.87
N PRO A 178 -16.60 4.70 8.36
CA PRO A 178 -17.64 5.63 8.79
C PRO A 178 -17.82 5.69 10.31
N ALA A 179 -17.98 4.55 10.96
CA ALA A 179 -18.14 4.49 12.41
C ALA A 179 -16.87 4.96 13.17
N LEU A 180 -15.67 4.59 12.67
CA LEU A 180 -14.41 5.13 13.22
C LEU A 180 -14.32 6.65 13.06
N SER A 181 -14.81 7.18 11.95
CA SER A 181 -14.84 8.64 11.70
C SER A 181 -15.76 9.38 12.66
N ASP A 182 -16.92 8.81 12.99
CA ASP A 182 -17.86 9.41 13.93
C ASP A 182 -17.22 9.46 15.33
N ILE A 183 -16.62 8.35 15.80
CA ILE A 183 -15.86 8.34 17.05
C ILE A 183 -14.73 9.37 17.02
N ALA A 184 -13.95 9.44 15.94
CA ALA A 184 -12.86 10.40 15.82
C ALA A 184 -13.34 11.85 15.93
N VAL A 185 -14.53 12.17 15.42
CA VAL A 185 -15.16 13.49 15.53
C VAL A 185 -15.64 13.75 16.95
N ASP A 186 -16.34 12.80 17.56
CA ASP A 186 -16.94 12.94 18.89
C ASP A 186 -15.87 13.16 19.98
N TYR A 187 -14.74 12.47 19.86
CA TYR A 187 -13.62 12.62 20.80
C TYR A 187 -12.58 13.67 20.38
N GLY A 188 -12.74 14.32 19.22
CA GLY A 188 -11.79 15.32 18.70
C GLY A 188 -10.43 14.76 18.34
N ILE A 189 -10.33 13.46 18.04
CA ILE A 189 -9.10 12.72 17.74
C ILE A 189 -8.96 12.56 16.21
N PRO A 190 -7.77 12.74 15.59
CA PRO A 190 -7.60 12.53 14.16
C PRO A 190 -7.66 11.04 13.78
N LEU A 191 -8.33 10.74 12.66
CA LEU A 191 -8.34 9.41 12.05
C LEU A 191 -7.36 9.37 10.87
N HIS A 192 -6.45 8.39 10.89
CA HIS A 192 -5.59 8.04 9.77
C HIS A 192 -6.11 6.79 9.07
N ILE A 193 -6.14 6.80 7.73
CA ILE A 193 -6.52 5.63 6.94
C ILE A 193 -5.30 5.07 6.23
N ASP A 194 -4.94 3.84 6.58
CA ASP A 194 -4.01 3.07 5.76
C ASP A 194 -4.77 2.45 4.57
N ALA A 195 -4.77 3.19 3.48
CA ALA A 195 -5.31 2.77 2.19
C ALA A 195 -4.18 2.45 1.19
N ALA A 196 -3.01 2.04 1.69
CA ALA A 196 -1.85 1.71 0.86
C ALA A 196 -2.21 0.73 -0.27
N PHE A 197 -3.12 -0.20 -0.03
CA PHE A 197 -3.66 -1.08 -1.06
C PHE A 197 -4.98 -0.58 -1.62
N GLY A 198 -5.96 -0.30 -0.77
CA GLY A 198 -7.33 0.01 -1.18
C GLY A 198 -7.49 1.36 -1.87
N GLY A 199 -6.56 2.30 -1.69
CA GLY A 199 -6.65 3.64 -2.28
C GLY A 199 -6.71 3.65 -3.81
N PHE A 200 -6.03 2.71 -4.48
CA PHE A 200 -6.11 2.49 -5.93
C PHE A 200 -7.07 1.35 -6.32
N VAL A 201 -7.94 0.89 -5.41
CA VAL A 201 -8.94 -0.14 -5.70
C VAL A 201 -10.35 0.36 -5.41
N ILE A 202 -10.61 0.84 -4.19
CA ILE A 202 -11.95 1.13 -3.69
C ILE A 202 -12.69 2.19 -4.52
N PRO A 203 -12.09 3.34 -4.91
CA PRO A 203 -12.81 4.34 -5.70
C PRO A 203 -13.32 3.79 -7.03
N PHE A 204 -12.51 2.97 -7.69
CA PHE A 204 -12.85 2.36 -8.98
C PHE A 204 -13.81 1.18 -8.83
N ALA A 205 -13.67 0.36 -7.79
CA ALA A 205 -14.59 -0.73 -7.48
C ALA A 205 -15.99 -0.19 -7.16
N LYS A 206 -16.11 0.89 -6.38
CA LYS A 206 -17.40 1.57 -6.14
C LYS A 206 -18.02 2.08 -7.44
N ALA A 207 -17.23 2.65 -8.34
CA ALA A 207 -17.71 3.08 -9.66
C ALA A 207 -18.14 1.92 -10.59
N LEU A 208 -17.71 0.69 -10.29
CA LEU A 208 -18.16 -0.54 -10.94
C LEU A 208 -19.41 -1.15 -10.28
N GLY A 209 -19.94 -0.54 -9.22
CA GLY A 209 -21.14 -1.00 -8.51
C GLY A 209 -20.86 -1.94 -7.33
N TYR A 210 -19.60 -2.13 -6.91
CA TYR A 210 -19.33 -2.90 -5.70
C TYR A 210 -19.69 -2.09 -4.45
N GLU A 211 -20.44 -2.72 -3.55
CA GLU A 211 -20.83 -2.14 -2.27
C GLU A 211 -19.64 -2.20 -1.29
N LEU A 212 -18.97 -1.07 -1.10
CA LEU A 212 -17.83 -0.90 -0.20
C LEU A 212 -18.04 0.32 0.69
N PRO A 213 -17.59 0.29 1.96
CA PRO A 213 -17.67 1.45 2.86
C PRO A 213 -16.99 2.68 2.26
N ASP A 214 -17.45 3.86 2.63
CA ASP A 214 -16.67 5.08 2.44
C ASP A 214 -15.43 5.01 3.35
N PHE A 215 -14.29 5.51 2.85
CA PHE A 215 -13.03 5.42 3.58
C PHE A 215 -12.20 6.69 3.51
N ASP A 216 -12.60 7.62 2.69
CA ASP A 216 -11.81 8.76 2.27
C ASP A 216 -12.23 10.09 2.93
N PHE A 217 -11.77 11.19 2.38
CA PHE A 217 -12.03 12.51 2.93
C PHE A 217 -13.48 12.99 2.81
N LYS A 218 -14.43 12.22 2.33
CA LYS A 218 -15.86 12.46 2.55
C LYS A 218 -16.20 12.40 4.03
N LEU A 219 -15.49 11.57 4.78
CA LEU A 219 -15.69 11.37 6.21
C LEU A 219 -14.94 12.44 7.02
N LYS A 220 -15.62 13.14 7.90
CA LYS A 220 -15.08 14.32 8.62
C LYS A 220 -13.90 14.00 9.56
N GLY A 221 -13.91 12.81 10.18
CA GLY A 221 -12.86 12.35 11.10
C GLY A 221 -11.54 12.07 10.39
N VAL A 222 -11.55 11.69 9.09
CA VAL A 222 -10.35 11.35 8.32
C VAL A 222 -9.48 12.59 8.12
N GLN A 223 -8.26 12.55 8.67
CA GLN A 223 -7.29 13.66 8.60
C GLN A 223 -6.09 13.34 7.74
N SER A 224 -5.76 12.07 7.54
CA SER A 224 -4.69 11.64 6.64
C SER A 224 -4.97 10.27 6.03
N ILE A 225 -4.44 10.05 4.82
CA ILE A 225 -4.57 8.79 4.08
C ILE A 225 -3.22 8.41 3.49
N THR A 226 -2.82 7.16 3.68
CA THR A 226 -1.73 6.51 2.96
C THR A 226 -2.28 5.85 1.70
N ILE A 227 -1.61 6.05 0.55
CA ILE A 227 -1.97 5.45 -0.74
C ILE A 227 -0.71 5.09 -1.52
N ASP A 228 -0.61 3.85 -2.06
CA ASP A 228 0.63 3.38 -2.71
C ASP A 228 0.50 3.25 -4.24
N PRO A 229 1.00 4.25 -5.01
CA PRO A 229 1.09 4.14 -6.47
C PRO A 229 1.89 2.94 -6.98
N HIS A 230 2.88 2.44 -6.21
CA HIS A 230 3.67 1.27 -6.60
C HIS A 230 2.94 -0.09 -6.42
N LYS A 231 1.69 -0.08 -5.91
CA LYS A 231 0.81 -1.26 -5.85
C LYS A 231 -0.11 -1.25 -7.08
N MET A 232 -1.41 -1.10 -6.88
CA MET A 232 -2.38 -1.07 -7.97
C MET A 232 -2.25 0.16 -8.89
N GLY A 233 -1.51 1.19 -8.47
CA GLY A 233 -1.17 2.34 -9.32
C GLY A 233 -0.11 2.07 -10.38
N MET A 234 0.55 0.89 -10.38
CA MET A 234 1.48 0.39 -11.40
C MET A 234 2.72 1.26 -11.65
N VAL A 235 3.11 2.08 -10.69
CA VAL A 235 4.37 2.84 -10.72
C VAL A 235 5.52 1.97 -10.21
N PRO A 236 6.75 2.10 -10.71
CA PRO A 236 7.90 1.41 -10.12
C PRO A 236 8.13 1.77 -8.65
N ILE A 237 8.62 0.82 -7.86
CA ILE A 237 9.11 1.04 -6.49
C ILE A 237 10.39 1.92 -6.57
N PRO A 238 10.55 2.89 -5.66
CA PRO A 238 9.69 3.28 -4.55
C PRO A 238 8.68 4.38 -4.91
N ALA A 239 7.39 4.20 -4.62
CA ALA A 239 6.37 5.23 -4.82
C ALA A 239 5.17 5.00 -3.89
N GLY A 240 5.10 5.73 -2.80
CA GLY A 240 3.97 5.85 -1.91
C GLY A 240 3.41 7.28 -1.93
N GLY A 241 2.28 7.49 -1.31
CA GLY A 241 1.70 8.82 -1.12
C GLY A 241 1.17 8.97 0.30
N ILE A 242 1.43 10.12 0.90
CA ILE A 242 0.74 10.60 2.09
C ILE A 242 -0.08 11.82 1.74
N VAL A 243 -1.35 11.80 2.08
CA VAL A 243 -2.27 12.92 1.83
C VAL A 243 -2.87 13.36 3.16
N PHE A 244 -2.75 14.64 3.49
CA PHE A 244 -3.34 15.27 4.67
C PHE A 244 -4.48 16.21 4.28
N ARG A 245 -5.55 16.24 5.09
CA ARG A 245 -6.67 17.18 4.94
C ARG A 245 -6.29 18.62 5.21
N LYS A 246 -5.41 18.86 6.19
CA LYS A 246 -5.07 20.20 6.68
C LYS A 246 -3.56 20.44 6.63
N LYS A 247 -3.18 21.64 6.20
CA LYS A 247 -1.78 22.10 6.12
C LYS A 247 -1.02 21.93 7.44
N LYS A 248 -1.67 22.14 8.57
CA LYS A 248 -1.06 22.05 9.90
C LYS A 248 -0.31 20.72 10.14
N TYR A 249 -0.77 19.60 9.54
CA TYR A 249 -0.12 18.30 9.69
C TYR A 249 1.22 18.23 8.93
N MET A 250 1.31 18.93 7.80
CA MET A 250 2.59 19.08 7.10
C MET A 250 3.51 20.07 7.84
N ASP A 251 2.98 21.17 8.31
CA ASP A 251 3.77 22.23 8.95
C ASP A 251 4.52 21.72 10.19
N VAL A 252 3.89 20.86 11.01
CA VAL A 252 4.51 20.31 12.24
C VAL A 252 5.56 19.22 12.00
N ILE A 253 5.66 18.69 10.80
CA ILE A 253 6.68 17.69 10.44
C ILE A 253 7.74 18.23 9.49
N ASN A 254 7.58 19.46 9.01
CA ASN A 254 8.56 20.14 8.17
C ASN A 254 9.84 20.47 8.95
N VAL A 255 10.97 20.17 8.33
CA VAL A 255 12.31 20.52 8.82
C VAL A 255 12.97 21.47 7.83
N LEU A 256 13.51 22.58 8.32
CA LEU A 256 14.24 23.55 7.48
C LEU A 256 15.60 22.99 7.06
N ALA A 257 15.83 22.92 5.76
CA ALA A 257 17.15 22.66 5.16
C ALA A 257 17.72 23.98 4.61
N PRO A 258 18.63 24.65 5.32
CA PRO A 258 19.05 26.03 5.00
C PRO A 258 20.10 26.12 3.90
N TYR A 259 20.69 25.00 3.48
CA TYR A 259 21.84 24.92 2.57
C TYR A 259 21.50 24.46 1.15
N LEU A 260 20.23 24.14 0.88
CA LEU A 260 19.80 23.66 -0.44
C LEU A 260 19.70 24.80 -1.45
N ALA A 261 19.83 24.48 -2.74
CA ALA A 261 19.61 25.43 -3.81
C ALA A 261 18.18 25.97 -3.78
N GLY A 262 17.99 27.26 -3.91
CA GLY A 262 16.67 27.90 -3.76
C GLY A 262 16.39 28.48 -2.37
N GLY A 263 17.33 28.38 -1.42
CA GLY A 263 17.26 29.08 -0.15
C GLY A 263 16.62 28.25 0.98
N LYS A 264 15.67 28.85 1.71
CA LYS A 264 14.99 28.19 2.82
C LYS A 264 13.99 27.15 2.30
N ILE A 265 14.36 25.89 2.30
CA ILE A 265 13.53 24.76 1.84
C ILE A 265 13.10 23.94 3.04
N PHE A 266 11.81 23.60 3.09
CA PHE A 266 11.25 22.73 4.12
C PHE A 266 11.02 21.33 3.54
N GLN A 267 11.37 20.32 4.32
CA GLN A 267 11.21 18.90 3.98
C GLN A 267 10.43 18.19 5.09
N ALA A 268 9.35 17.52 4.73
CA ALA A 268 8.54 16.71 5.64
C ALA A 268 8.94 15.24 5.62
N THR A 269 9.43 14.74 4.48
CA THR A 269 9.76 13.32 4.27
C THR A 269 10.84 12.81 5.21
N ILE A 270 10.82 11.49 5.49
CA ILE A 270 11.87 10.85 6.32
C ILE A 270 13.20 10.84 5.58
N THR A 271 13.17 10.56 4.29
CA THR A 271 14.35 10.63 3.44
C THR A 271 14.56 12.06 2.95
N GLY A 272 15.80 12.57 3.01
CA GLY A 272 16.15 13.89 2.46
C GLY A 272 16.24 13.81 0.94
N THR A 273 17.31 13.21 0.41
CA THR A 273 17.46 12.96 -1.03
C THR A 273 16.52 11.84 -1.47
N ARG A 274 15.69 12.12 -2.48
CA ARG A 274 14.69 11.18 -2.99
C ARG A 274 14.46 11.34 -4.51
N PRO A 275 14.11 10.23 -5.21
CA PRO A 275 13.98 10.24 -6.66
C PRO A 275 12.77 11.04 -7.13
N GLY A 276 12.99 12.07 -7.91
CA GLY A 276 11.93 12.88 -8.53
C GLY A 276 11.23 12.16 -9.68
N ALA A 277 11.93 11.27 -10.37
CA ALA A 277 11.36 10.48 -11.46
C ALA A 277 10.13 9.68 -11.05
N ASN A 278 10.08 9.22 -9.78
CA ASN A 278 8.95 8.45 -9.27
C ASN A 278 7.68 9.32 -9.13
N ALA A 279 7.80 10.54 -8.61
CA ALA A 279 6.69 11.48 -8.55
C ALA A 279 6.19 11.86 -9.95
N ILE A 280 7.12 12.07 -10.90
CA ILE A 280 6.78 12.33 -12.31
C ILE A 280 6.03 11.12 -12.90
N ALA A 281 6.43 9.88 -12.58
CA ALA A 281 5.77 8.69 -13.07
C ALA A 281 4.35 8.52 -12.46
N VAL A 282 4.16 8.87 -11.18
CA VAL A 282 2.83 8.90 -10.54
C VAL A 282 1.91 9.87 -11.29
N TRP A 283 2.32 11.11 -11.45
CA TRP A 283 1.57 12.14 -12.16
C TRP A 283 1.22 11.70 -13.58
N ALA A 284 2.21 11.17 -14.30
CA ALA A 284 2.02 10.78 -15.69
C ALA A 284 1.05 9.61 -15.85
N LEU A 285 1.09 8.60 -14.97
CA LEU A 285 0.13 7.49 -15.02
C LEU A 285 -1.27 7.93 -14.62
N LEU A 286 -1.42 8.81 -13.63
CA LEU A 286 -2.72 9.37 -13.27
C LEU A 286 -3.34 10.11 -14.47
N LYS A 287 -2.55 10.88 -15.22
CA LYS A 287 -3.03 11.56 -16.44
C LYS A 287 -3.26 10.61 -17.62
N HIS A 288 -2.37 9.64 -17.83
CA HIS A 288 -2.41 8.77 -19.00
C HIS A 288 -3.57 7.76 -18.93
N LEU A 289 -3.74 7.11 -17.80
CA LEU A 289 -4.82 6.14 -17.60
C LEU A 289 -6.14 6.83 -17.26
N GLY A 290 -6.07 7.91 -16.51
CA GLY A 290 -7.25 8.59 -16.00
C GLY A 290 -8.13 7.67 -15.15
N PHE A 291 -9.33 8.13 -14.80
CA PHE A 291 -10.27 7.35 -14.00
C PHE A 291 -10.70 6.06 -14.71
N GLU A 292 -11.04 6.13 -15.99
CA GLU A 292 -11.52 4.98 -16.77
C GLU A 292 -10.46 3.90 -16.97
N GLY A 293 -9.19 4.29 -17.20
CA GLY A 293 -8.09 3.33 -17.31
C GLY A 293 -7.89 2.53 -16.03
N TYR A 294 -7.84 3.20 -14.89
CA TYR A 294 -7.74 2.51 -13.59
C TYR A 294 -8.99 1.68 -13.25
N LYS A 295 -10.18 2.17 -13.60
CA LYS A 295 -11.43 1.41 -13.44
C LYS A 295 -11.39 0.09 -14.21
N ASN A 296 -10.87 0.08 -15.44
CA ASN A 296 -10.70 -1.15 -16.22
C ASN A 296 -9.70 -2.11 -15.60
N VAL A 297 -8.57 -1.62 -15.08
CA VAL A 297 -7.59 -2.42 -14.34
C VAL A 297 -8.21 -3.08 -13.10
N VAL A 298 -8.95 -2.31 -12.32
CA VAL A 298 -9.62 -2.81 -11.12
C VAL A 298 -10.74 -3.80 -11.47
N LYS A 299 -11.48 -3.56 -12.56
CA LYS A 299 -12.50 -4.49 -13.05
C LYS A 299 -11.92 -5.88 -13.29
N GLU A 300 -10.85 -5.99 -14.09
CA GLU A 300 -10.18 -7.27 -14.36
C GLU A 300 -9.72 -7.95 -13.06
N ALA A 301 -9.12 -7.18 -12.15
CA ALA A 301 -8.63 -7.69 -10.87
C ALA A 301 -9.75 -8.22 -9.98
N MET A 302 -10.87 -7.50 -9.85
CA MET A 302 -12.04 -7.91 -9.07
C MET A 302 -12.74 -9.12 -9.67
N GLU A 303 -12.95 -9.15 -10.98
CA GLU A 303 -13.53 -10.30 -11.69
C GLU A 303 -12.66 -11.56 -11.53
N ASN A 304 -11.33 -11.41 -11.53
CA ASN A 304 -10.40 -12.50 -11.27
C ASN A 304 -10.49 -12.99 -9.83
N ALA A 305 -10.62 -12.09 -8.86
CA ALA A 305 -10.75 -12.45 -7.45
C ALA A 305 -12.03 -13.22 -7.16
N LEU A 306 -13.17 -12.73 -7.62
CA LEU A 306 -14.46 -13.40 -7.46
C LEU A 306 -14.46 -14.79 -8.12
N TRP A 307 -13.98 -14.86 -9.36
CA TRP A 307 -13.90 -16.15 -10.04
C TRP A 307 -12.99 -17.13 -9.31
N PHE A 308 -11.82 -16.69 -8.84
CA PHE A 308 -10.87 -17.56 -8.15
C PHE A 308 -11.44 -18.04 -6.80
N ALA A 309 -12.11 -17.17 -6.06
CA ALA A 309 -12.80 -17.55 -4.82
C ALA A 309 -13.83 -18.66 -5.07
N GLU A 310 -14.63 -18.57 -6.13
CA GLU A 310 -15.56 -19.60 -6.54
C GLU A 310 -14.87 -20.93 -6.90
N GLN A 311 -13.68 -20.87 -7.51
CA GLN A 311 -12.91 -22.09 -7.79
C GLN A 311 -12.38 -22.72 -6.51
N ILE A 312 -11.92 -21.92 -5.54
CA ILE A 312 -11.44 -22.43 -4.23
C ILE A 312 -12.58 -23.14 -3.46
N LYS A 313 -13.78 -22.55 -3.44
CA LYS A 313 -14.96 -23.18 -2.77
C LYS A 313 -15.29 -24.57 -3.30
N ARG A 314 -14.99 -24.85 -4.58
CA ARG A 314 -15.28 -26.14 -5.23
C ARG A 314 -14.20 -27.20 -4.98
N LEU A 315 -13.12 -26.87 -4.28
CA LEU A 315 -12.02 -27.79 -4.01
C LEU A 315 -12.16 -28.42 -2.63
N ASN A 316 -12.12 -29.76 -2.58
CA ASN A 316 -12.04 -30.48 -1.31
C ASN A 316 -10.64 -30.32 -0.69
N GLY A 317 -10.59 -30.13 0.64
CA GLY A 317 -9.32 -30.03 1.39
C GLY A 317 -8.81 -28.60 1.60
N VAL A 318 -9.43 -27.61 0.99
CA VAL A 318 -9.23 -26.17 1.23
C VAL A 318 -10.57 -25.49 1.49
N TYR A 319 -10.53 -24.34 2.13
CA TYR A 319 -11.70 -23.49 2.38
C TYR A 319 -11.35 -22.03 2.26
N LEU A 320 -12.29 -21.24 1.78
CA LEU A 320 -12.15 -19.79 1.70
C LEU A 320 -12.19 -19.22 3.12
N ILE A 321 -11.27 -18.32 3.46
CA ILE A 321 -11.27 -17.65 4.77
C ILE A 321 -12.46 -16.70 4.89
N ARG A 322 -12.71 -15.93 3.82
CA ARG A 322 -13.87 -15.06 3.68
C ARG A 322 -14.11 -14.73 2.21
N GLU A 323 -15.29 -14.25 1.90
CA GLU A 323 -15.56 -13.66 0.58
C GLU A 323 -14.67 -12.42 0.34
N PRO A 324 -14.08 -12.28 -0.85
CA PRO A 324 -13.21 -11.14 -1.15
C PRO A 324 -14.03 -9.84 -1.19
N MET A 325 -13.60 -8.85 -0.40
CA MET A 325 -14.09 -7.47 -0.52
C MET A 325 -13.35 -6.72 -1.63
N LEU A 326 -12.05 -6.95 -1.74
CA LEU A 326 -11.17 -6.40 -2.77
C LEU A 326 -10.54 -7.54 -3.56
N ASN A 327 -9.59 -7.23 -4.43
CA ASN A 327 -8.89 -8.18 -5.30
C ASN A 327 -7.88 -9.07 -4.57
N ILE A 328 -8.21 -9.54 -3.37
CA ILE A 328 -7.42 -10.47 -2.53
C ILE A 328 -8.27 -11.67 -2.15
N VAL A 329 -7.74 -12.87 -2.38
CA VAL A 329 -8.38 -14.12 -1.99
C VAL A 329 -7.45 -14.91 -1.09
N SER A 330 -7.96 -15.30 0.08
CA SER A 330 -7.20 -16.08 1.05
C SER A 330 -7.93 -17.38 1.38
N PHE A 331 -7.20 -18.48 1.36
CA PHE A 331 -7.74 -19.82 1.65
C PHE A 331 -6.91 -20.56 2.68
N GLY A 332 -7.59 -21.36 3.48
CA GLY A 332 -7.02 -22.20 4.51
C GLY A 332 -7.12 -23.69 4.19
N SER A 333 -6.40 -24.50 4.96
CA SER A 333 -6.47 -25.97 4.93
C SER A 333 -5.97 -26.55 6.25
N LYS A 334 -6.49 -27.72 6.64
CA LYS A 334 -5.90 -28.50 7.75
C LYS A 334 -4.47 -28.95 7.45
N ARG A 335 -4.08 -28.98 6.18
CA ARG A 335 -2.74 -29.40 5.68
C ARG A 335 -1.94 -28.25 5.08
N LEU A 336 -2.21 -27.00 5.50
CA LEU A 336 -1.70 -25.79 4.87
C LEU A 336 -0.19 -25.79 4.68
N LYS A 337 0.59 -26.16 5.71
CA LYS A 337 2.08 -26.21 5.62
C LYS A 337 2.58 -27.15 4.52
N LYS A 338 1.92 -28.29 4.31
CA LYS A 338 2.28 -29.23 3.23
C LYS A 338 1.95 -28.65 1.86
N ILE A 339 0.75 -28.06 1.72
CA ILE A 339 0.32 -27.39 0.49
C ILE A 339 1.28 -26.25 0.14
N GLU A 340 1.65 -25.43 1.12
CA GLU A 340 2.60 -24.32 0.93
C GLU A 340 3.96 -24.83 0.43
N ALA A 341 4.51 -25.87 1.05
CA ALA A 341 5.79 -26.45 0.65
C ALA A 341 5.76 -27.00 -0.78
N GLU A 342 4.71 -27.73 -1.16
CA GLU A 342 4.52 -28.27 -2.51
C GLU A 342 4.34 -27.17 -3.57
N LEU A 343 3.60 -26.08 -3.23
CA LEU A 343 3.45 -24.93 -4.14
C LEU A 343 4.78 -24.19 -4.32
N LYS A 344 5.55 -24.00 -3.25
CA LYS A 344 6.90 -23.39 -3.33
C LYS A 344 7.87 -24.28 -4.12
N ALA A 345 7.83 -25.60 -3.97
CA ALA A 345 8.62 -26.54 -4.75
C ALA A 345 8.30 -26.48 -6.25
N ARG A 346 7.11 -26.01 -6.61
CA ARG A 346 6.70 -25.73 -7.99
C ARG A 346 6.94 -24.26 -8.40
N GLU A 347 7.72 -23.54 -7.61
CA GLU A 347 8.13 -22.14 -7.83
C GLU A 347 6.97 -21.13 -7.79
N TRP A 348 5.85 -21.44 -7.10
CA TRP A 348 4.81 -20.44 -6.89
C TRP A 348 5.22 -19.42 -5.84
N GLY A 349 5.31 -18.16 -6.25
CA GLY A 349 5.52 -16.99 -5.37
C GLY A 349 4.24 -16.61 -4.64
N ILE A 350 3.95 -17.32 -3.55
CA ILE A 350 2.77 -17.15 -2.71
C ILE A 350 3.13 -16.55 -1.35
N SER A 351 2.15 -15.98 -0.66
CA SER A 351 2.29 -15.49 0.71
C SER A 351 1.43 -16.33 1.65
N ALA A 352 2.07 -16.97 2.63
CA ALA A 352 1.38 -17.72 3.69
C ALA A 352 1.56 -17.01 5.03
N HIS A 353 0.48 -16.76 5.75
CA HIS A 353 0.49 -16.05 7.01
C HIS A 353 -0.73 -16.43 7.86
N ARG A 354 -0.55 -16.50 9.18
CA ARG A 354 -1.66 -16.70 10.16
C ARG A 354 -2.64 -17.82 9.79
N GLY A 355 -2.17 -18.90 9.16
CA GLY A 355 -3.01 -20.08 8.87
C GLY A 355 -3.73 -20.06 7.53
N TYR A 356 -3.38 -19.17 6.61
CA TYR A 356 -3.91 -19.13 5.24
C TYR A 356 -2.83 -18.79 4.20
N ILE A 357 -3.09 -19.15 2.94
CA ILE A 357 -2.36 -18.68 1.76
C ILE A 357 -3.15 -17.56 1.13
N ARG A 358 -2.46 -16.45 0.84
CA ARG A 358 -3.02 -15.26 0.20
C ARG A 358 -2.61 -15.20 -1.26
N ILE A 359 -3.57 -14.97 -2.13
CA ILE A 359 -3.41 -14.68 -3.56
C ILE A 359 -3.95 -13.28 -3.83
N VAL A 360 -3.16 -12.45 -4.51
CA VAL A 360 -3.51 -11.06 -4.83
C VAL A 360 -3.64 -10.92 -6.34
N MET A 361 -4.80 -10.49 -6.81
CA MET A 361 -5.06 -10.30 -8.24
C MET A 361 -4.53 -8.93 -8.67
N MET A 362 -3.19 -8.86 -8.82
CA MET A 362 -2.50 -7.67 -9.32
C MET A 362 -2.59 -7.59 -10.85
N PRO A 363 -2.31 -6.45 -11.48
CA PRO A 363 -2.41 -6.27 -12.94
C PRO A 363 -1.63 -7.28 -13.78
N HIS A 364 -0.51 -7.82 -13.25
CA HIS A 364 0.26 -8.88 -13.91
C HIS A 364 -0.38 -10.28 -13.78
N VAL A 365 -1.33 -10.48 -12.86
CA VAL A 365 -1.98 -11.78 -12.62
C VAL A 365 -3.13 -11.96 -13.59
N LYS A 366 -2.90 -12.80 -14.62
CA LYS A 366 -3.91 -13.09 -15.63
C LYS A 366 -4.71 -14.34 -15.28
N ARG A 367 -5.91 -14.48 -15.87
CA ARG A 367 -6.80 -15.64 -15.68
C ARG A 367 -6.11 -16.97 -15.94
N GLU A 368 -5.20 -17.00 -16.90
CA GLU A 368 -4.41 -18.19 -17.24
C GLU A 368 -3.48 -18.60 -16.10
N HIS A 369 -2.79 -17.65 -15.48
CA HIS A 369 -1.92 -17.91 -14.32
C HIS A 369 -2.71 -18.55 -13.16
N LEU A 370 -3.92 -18.06 -12.91
CA LEU A 370 -4.81 -18.62 -11.89
C LEU A 370 -5.30 -20.03 -12.25
N LYS A 371 -5.57 -20.31 -13.54
CA LYS A 371 -5.93 -21.67 -14.00
C LYS A 371 -4.77 -22.64 -13.78
N ASN A 372 -3.55 -22.23 -14.11
CA ASN A 372 -2.34 -23.04 -13.92
C ASN A 372 -2.09 -23.31 -12.42
N PHE A 373 -2.23 -22.28 -11.57
CA PHE A 373 -2.16 -22.46 -10.12
C PHE A 373 -3.21 -23.46 -9.59
N LEU A 374 -4.46 -23.34 -10.03
CA LEU A 374 -5.54 -24.25 -9.62
C LEU A 374 -5.31 -25.68 -10.11
N LYS A 375 -4.69 -25.88 -11.26
CA LYS A 375 -4.27 -27.21 -11.74
C LYS A 375 -3.28 -27.84 -10.77
N ASP A 376 -2.22 -27.11 -10.45
CA ASP A 376 -1.19 -27.57 -9.51
C ASP A 376 -1.77 -27.82 -8.12
N LEU A 377 -2.63 -26.91 -7.62
CA LEU A 377 -3.30 -27.07 -6.32
C LEU A 377 -4.17 -28.34 -6.29
N ARG A 378 -4.94 -28.64 -7.35
CA ARG A 378 -5.73 -29.88 -7.43
C ARG A 378 -4.86 -31.13 -7.41
N GLU A 379 -3.73 -31.14 -8.12
CA GLU A 379 -2.77 -32.24 -8.10
C GLU A 379 -2.18 -32.47 -6.70
N ILE A 380 -1.81 -31.37 -6.02
CA ILE A 380 -1.31 -31.42 -4.64
C ILE A 380 -2.37 -32.00 -3.70
N LEU A 381 -3.60 -31.51 -3.79
CA LEU A 381 -4.70 -31.98 -2.90
C LEU A 381 -5.05 -33.45 -3.09
N ARG A 382 -4.87 -34.02 -4.29
CA ARG A 382 -5.09 -35.46 -4.57
C ARG A 382 -4.05 -36.38 -3.90
N ARG A 383 -2.89 -35.86 -3.50
CA ARG A 383 -1.81 -36.62 -2.86
C ARG A 383 -2.02 -36.77 -1.34
N PHE A 384 -2.99 -36.12 -0.80
CA PHE A 384 -3.26 -36.07 0.63
C PHE A 384 -4.70 -36.50 0.97
#